data_dfe7b980209a39a47d1e436ae5fd321e
#
_entry.id   dfe7b980209a39a47d1e436ae5fd321e
#
_cell.length_a   1.000
_cell.length_b   1.000
_cell.length_c   1.000
_cell.angle_alpha   90.00
_cell.angle_beta   90.00
_cell.angle_gamma   90.00
#
_symmetry.space_group_name_H-M   'P 1'
#
loop_
_entity.id
_entity.type
_entity.pdbx_description
1 polymer ?
#
loop_
_entity_poly.entity_id
_entity_poly.type
_entity_poly.pdbx_seq_one_letter_code
_entity_poly.pdbx_strand_id
1 'polypeptide(L)'
;GEMAAILNGLQEGDVLFVDEIHRLNRQVEEVLYPAMEDFAIDIMIGKGSAARSIRLNLPKFTLVGATTRAGMLTAPLRDRFGVMHRLELYTPEELKTIILRSASVLNVEIEEDGALELARRSRGTPRLANRLLKRVRDFAQVKYDGKITKKVADYALDLLAVSYTHLTLPTIRL
;
A
#
# COMPACT_ATOMS: atom_id res chain seq x y z
N GLY A 1 -5.76 24.83 1.79
CA GLY A 1 -5.12 23.73 2.51
C GLY A 1 -4.14 22.97 1.63
N GLU A 2 -3.42 22.03 2.21
CA GLU A 2 -2.36 21.25 1.54
C GLU A 2 -2.85 20.53 0.28
N MET A 3 -4.00 19.85 0.34
CA MET A 3 -4.58 19.17 -0.83
C MET A 3 -4.83 20.12 -2.02
N ALA A 4 -5.33 21.31 -1.77
CA ALA A 4 -5.55 22.29 -2.83
C ALA A 4 -4.22 22.75 -3.48
N ALA A 5 -3.16 22.85 -2.70
CA ALA A 5 -1.82 23.16 -3.21
C ALA A 5 -1.26 22.03 -4.08
N ILE A 6 -1.44 20.77 -3.66
CA ILE A 6 -1.05 19.59 -4.44
C ILE A 6 -1.79 19.56 -5.78
N LEU A 7 -3.12 19.72 -5.75
CA LEU A 7 -3.94 19.72 -6.97
C LEU A 7 -3.55 20.85 -7.93
N ASN A 8 -3.28 22.04 -7.42
CA ASN A 8 -2.86 23.18 -8.24
C ASN A 8 -1.45 23.02 -8.84
N GLY A 9 -0.64 22.13 -8.31
CA GLY A 9 0.70 21.80 -8.83
C GLY A 9 0.71 20.71 -9.91
N LEU A 10 -0.43 20.07 -10.19
CA LEU A 10 -0.54 19.02 -11.19
C LEU A 10 -0.42 19.57 -12.61
N GLN A 11 0.09 18.72 -13.51
CA GLN A 11 0.17 18.95 -14.94
C GLN A 11 -0.81 18.02 -15.69
N GLU A 12 -1.05 18.31 -16.94
CA GLU A 12 -1.94 17.49 -17.76
C GLU A 12 -1.37 16.06 -17.93
N GLY A 13 -2.21 15.07 -17.61
CA GLY A 13 -1.82 13.67 -17.66
C GLY A 13 -1.17 13.12 -16.38
N ASP A 14 -0.97 13.95 -15.35
CA ASP A 14 -0.43 13.49 -14.07
C ASP A 14 -1.37 12.50 -13.37
N VAL A 15 -0.76 11.67 -12.53
CA VAL A 15 -1.47 10.72 -11.66
C VAL A 15 -1.28 11.12 -10.20
N LEU A 16 -2.37 11.46 -9.54
CA LEU A 16 -2.39 11.68 -8.10
C LEU A 16 -2.77 10.39 -7.39
N PHE A 17 -1.83 9.80 -6.66
CA PHE A 17 -2.07 8.61 -5.83
C PHE A 17 -2.32 9.00 -4.38
N VAL A 18 -3.45 8.55 -3.82
CA VAL A 18 -3.83 8.77 -2.42
C VAL A 18 -3.94 7.43 -1.72
N ASP A 19 -2.95 7.13 -0.85
CA ASP A 19 -2.96 5.91 -0.03
C ASP A 19 -3.87 6.11 1.18
N GLU A 20 -4.55 5.01 1.60
CA GLU A 20 -5.50 4.98 2.72
C GLU A 20 -6.54 6.12 2.63
N ILE A 21 -7.09 6.31 1.44
CA ILE A 21 -7.99 7.42 1.10
C ILE A 21 -9.21 7.54 2.04
N HIS A 22 -9.60 6.45 2.72
CA HIS A 22 -10.65 6.47 3.74
C HIS A 22 -10.30 7.30 4.99
N ARG A 23 -9.03 7.74 5.13
CA ARG A 23 -8.58 8.59 6.25
C ARG A 23 -8.67 10.07 5.96
N LEU A 24 -9.06 10.46 4.76
CA LEU A 24 -9.26 11.87 4.45
C LEU A 24 -10.36 12.44 5.36
N ASN A 25 -10.11 13.64 5.86
CA ASN A 25 -11.15 14.38 6.57
C ASN A 25 -12.13 14.98 5.58
N ARG A 26 -13.33 15.32 6.06
CA ARG A 26 -14.42 15.86 5.24
C ARG A 26 -14.02 17.11 4.46
N GLN A 27 -13.21 17.99 5.02
CA GLN A 27 -12.77 19.21 4.35
C GLN A 27 -11.89 18.92 3.12
N VAL A 28 -11.07 17.88 3.21
CA VAL A 28 -10.23 17.42 2.09
C VAL A 28 -11.08 16.72 1.03
N GLU A 29 -12.04 15.89 1.43
CA GLU A 29 -12.97 15.27 0.50
C GLU A 29 -13.78 16.33 -0.28
N GLU A 30 -14.26 17.38 0.38
CA GLU A 30 -15.00 18.49 -0.24
C GLU A 30 -14.17 19.25 -1.29
N VAL A 31 -12.86 19.30 -1.14
CA VAL A 31 -11.95 19.85 -2.17
C VAL A 31 -11.77 18.87 -3.34
N LEU A 32 -11.77 17.57 -3.07
CA LEU A 32 -11.60 16.55 -4.12
C LEU A 32 -12.83 16.41 -5.02
N TYR A 33 -14.03 16.60 -4.51
CA TYR A 33 -15.24 16.41 -5.31
C TYR A 33 -15.26 17.23 -6.61
N PRO A 34 -15.12 18.57 -6.58
CA PRO A 34 -15.08 19.35 -7.82
C PRO A 34 -13.81 19.07 -8.65
N ALA A 35 -12.71 18.69 -8.00
CA ALA A 35 -11.50 18.30 -8.72
C ALA A 35 -11.69 17.02 -9.55
N MET A 36 -12.46 16.04 -9.03
CA MET A 36 -12.76 14.78 -9.72
C MET A 36 -13.83 14.94 -10.82
N GLU A 37 -14.84 15.79 -10.58
CA GLU A 37 -15.97 15.96 -11.50
C GLU A 37 -15.68 16.97 -12.61
N ASP A 38 -15.16 18.15 -12.23
CA ASP A 38 -15.07 19.33 -13.11
C ASP A 38 -13.62 19.74 -13.41
N PHE A 39 -12.63 19.03 -12.88
CA PHE A 39 -11.23 19.49 -12.91
C PHE A 39 -11.09 20.95 -12.43
N ALA A 40 -11.67 21.25 -11.29
CA ALA A 40 -11.63 22.58 -10.68
C ALA A 40 -11.59 22.47 -9.15
N ILE A 41 -11.08 23.50 -8.50
CA ILE A 41 -11.14 23.67 -7.05
C ILE A 41 -11.68 25.05 -6.69
N ASP A 42 -12.43 25.12 -5.60
CA ASP A 42 -12.94 26.36 -5.05
C ASP A 42 -12.07 26.81 -3.86
N ILE A 43 -11.44 27.96 -3.97
CA ILE A 43 -10.57 28.54 -2.94
C ILE A 43 -11.23 29.75 -2.32
N MET A 44 -11.36 29.77 -1.00
CA MET A 44 -11.82 30.93 -0.25
C MET A 44 -10.68 31.93 -0.06
N ILE A 45 -10.83 33.13 -0.55
CA ILE A 45 -9.87 34.24 -0.36
C ILE A 45 -10.54 35.33 0.47
N GLY A 46 -9.81 35.88 1.46
CA GLY A 46 -10.29 36.86 2.39
C GLY A 46 -10.80 36.27 3.71
N LYS A 47 -11.23 37.14 4.63
CA LYS A 47 -11.77 36.78 5.94
C LYS A 47 -13.09 37.51 6.20
N GLY A 48 -13.97 36.86 6.98
CA GLY A 48 -15.25 37.43 7.38
C GLY A 48 -16.17 37.76 6.19
N SER A 49 -16.86 38.91 6.20
CA SER A 49 -17.80 39.35 5.16
C SER A 49 -17.15 39.67 3.81
N ALA A 50 -15.83 39.80 3.77
CA ALA A 50 -15.05 40.01 2.54
C ALA A 50 -14.54 38.69 1.90
N ALA A 51 -14.87 37.56 2.45
CA ALA A 51 -14.50 36.27 1.88
C ALA A 51 -15.18 36.04 0.55
N ARG A 52 -14.37 35.68 -0.47
CA ARG A 52 -14.86 35.36 -1.83
C ARG A 52 -14.36 33.98 -2.22
N SER A 53 -15.22 33.18 -2.85
CA SER A 53 -14.81 31.93 -3.48
C SER A 53 -14.28 32.21 -4.88
N ILE A 54 -13.09 31.73 -5.17
CA ILE A 54 -12.50 31.77 -6.52
C ILE A 54 -12.38 30.35 -7.00
N ARG A 55 -12.93 30.05 -8.17
CA ARG A 55 -12.82 28.77 -8.84
C ARG A 55 -11.56 28.77 -9.71
N LEU A 56 -10.65 27.79 -9.45
CA LEU A 56 -9.45 27.57 -10.23
C LEU A 56 -9.61 26.29 -11.05
N ASN A 57 -9.37 26.39 -12.36
CA ASN A 57 -9.36 25.21 -13.23
C ASN A 57 -8.06 24.45 -13.03
N LEU A 58 -8.18 23.13 -13.00
CA LEU A 58 -7.07 22.18 -12.93
C LEU A 58 -6.82 21.56 -14.31
N PRO A 59 -5.59 21.15 -14.61
CA PRO A 59 -5.34 20.29 -15.76
C PRO A 59 -6.04 18.95 -15.58
N LYS A 60 -6.26 18.21 -16.67
CA LYS A 60 -6.81 16.85 -16.58
C LYS A 60 -5.78 15.92 -15.96
N PHE A 61 -6.16 15.26 -14.89
CA PHE A 61 -5.32 14.31 -14.16
C PHE A 61 -6.11 13.04 -13.84
N THR A 62 -5.41 12.00 -13.41
CA THR A 62 -6.02 10.75 -12.93
C THR A 62 -5.87 10.66 -11.42
N LEU A 63 -6.98 10.46 -10.70
CA LEU A 63 -6.95 10.17 -9.27
C LEU A 63 -6.97 8.65 -9.06
N VAL A 64 -5.99 8.13 -8.35
CA VAL A 64 -5.93 6.74 -7.90
C VAL A 64 -6.00 6.70 -6.38
N GLY A 65 -7.06 6.13 -5.84
CA GLY A 65 -7.22 5.92 -4.41
C GLY A 65 -6.96 4.47 -4.01
N ALA A 66 -6.20 4.26 -2.95
CA ALA A 66 -6.05 2.94 -2.33
C ALA A 66 -6.62 2.94 -0.90
N THR A 67 -7.23 1.83 -0.50
CA THR A 67 -7.77 1.68 0.84
C THR A 67 -7.79 0.22 1.27
N THR A 68 -7.48 -0.01 2.54
CA THR A 68 -7.67 -1.31 3.21
C THR A 68 -9.09 -1.47 3.75
N ARG A 69 -9.91 -0.41 3.76
CA ARG A 69 -11.24 -0.35 4.37
C ARG A 69 -12.26 0.31 3.44
N ALA A 70 -12.58 -0.35 2.34
CA ALA A 70 -13.51 0.18 1.33
C ALA A 70 -14.89 0.57 1.92
N GLY A 71 -15.36 -0.14 2.95
CA GLY A 71 -16.61 0.19 3.65
C GLY A 71 -16.58 1.48 4.48
N MET A 72 -15.40 2.08 4.70
CA MET A 72 -15.25 3.37 5.38
C MET A 72 -15.20 4.56 4.42
N LEU A 73 -15.16 4.32 3.11
CA LEU A 73 -15.29 5.38 2.13
C LEU A 73 -16.69 6.00 2.22
N THR A 74 -16.76 7.31 2.24
CA THR A 74 -18.04 8.02 2.15
C THR A 74 -18.72 7.70 0.81
N ALA A 75 -20.04 7.59 0.80
CA ALA A 75 -20.77 7.33 -0.44
C ALA A 75 -20.45 8.38 -1.52
N PRO A 76 -20.42 9.70 -1.21
CA PRO A 76 -20.08 10.71 -2.20
C PRO A 76 -18.68 10.53 -2.80
N LEU A 77 -17.69 10.13 -2.02
CA LEU A 77 -16.34 9.90 -2.55
C LEU A 77 -16.29 8.63 -3.41
N ARG A 78 -16.90 7.55 -2.92
CA ARG A 78 -16.92 6.27 -3.62
C ARG A 78 -17.61 6.38 -4.98
N ASP A 79 -18.74 7.06 -5.05
CA ASP A 79 -19.58 7.15 -6.25
C ASP A 79 -18.91 7.99 -7.37
N ARG A 80 -17.86 8.75 -7.04
CA ARG A 80 -17.06 9.53 -8.00
C ARG A 80 -15.93 8.75 -8.64
N PHE A 81 -15.59 7.56 -8.10
CA PHE A 81 -14.65 6.66 -8.76
C PHE A 81 -15.35 5.87 -9.86
N GLY A 82 -14.91 6.05 -11.11
CA GLY A 82 -15.47 5.34 -12.26
C GLY A 82 -15.11 3.85 -12.29
N VAL A 83 -14.01 3.46 -11.63
CA VAL A 83 -13.52 2.09 -11.60
C VAL A 83 -13.12 1.74 -10.17
N MET A 84 -13.62 0.61 -9.68
CA MET A 84 -13.24 0.05 -8.39
C MET A 84 -12.79 -1.39 -8.56
N HIS A 85 -11.58 -1.68 -8.08
CA HIS A 85 -11.02 -3.03 -8.06
C HIS A 85 -10.80 -3.50 -6.63
N ARG A 86 -11.15 -4.74 -6.36
CA ARG A 86 -10.74 -5.44 -5.15
C ARG A 86 -9.50 -6.26 -5.47
N LEU A 87 -8.40 -5.97 -4.78
CA LEU A 87 -7.19 -6.77 -4.89
C LEU A 87 -7.32 -8.04 -4.05
N GLU A 88 -6.99 -9.16 -4.65
CA GLU A 88 -6.95 -10.45 -3.98
C GLU A 88 -5.56 -10.71 -3.37
N LEU A 89 -5.51 -11.66 -2.43
CA LEU A 89 -4.25 -12.11 -1.88
C LEU A 89 -3.51 -12.95 -2.93
N TYR A 90 -2.19 -12.83 -2.95
CA TYR A 90 -1.35 -13.61 -3.84
C TYR A 90 -1.33 -15.09 -3.44
N THR A 91 -1.29 -15.96 -4.43
CA THR A 91 -1.06 -17.40 -4.24
C THR A 91 0.39 -17.65 -3.79
N PRO A 92 0.68 -18.80 -3.17
CA PRO A 92 2.05 -19.17 -2.83
C PRO A 92 3.00 -19.18 -4.03
N GLU A 93 2.55 -19.59 -5.21
CA GLU A 93 3.33 -19.64 -6.45
C GLU A 93 3.70 -18.24 -6.95
N GLU A 94 2.76 -17.33 -6.93
CA GLU A 94 3.00 -15.92 -7.27
C GLU A 94 3.97 -15.26 -6.27
N LEU A 95 3.78 -15.50 -4.98
CA LEU A 95 4.69 -15.01 -3.96
C LEU A 95 6.09 -15.62 -4.06
N LYS A 96 6.21 -16.90 -4.43
CA LYS A 96 7.50 -17.54 -4.70
C LYS A 96 8.26 -16.77 -5.79
N THR A 97 7.59 -16.41 -6.87
CA THR A 97 8.19 -15.62 -7.95
C THR A 97 8.68 -14.26 -7.47
N ILE A 98 7.88 -13.58 -6.63
CA ILE A 98 8.26 -12.29 -6.02
C ILE A 98 9.47 -12.46 -5.09
N ILE A 99 9.51 -13.53 -4.28
CA ILE A 99 10.60 -13.81 -3.35
C ILE A 99 11.90 -14.08 -4.12
N LEU A 100 11.87 -14.91 -5.17
CA LEU A 100 13.04 -15.21 -5.99
C LEU A 100 13.61 -13.95 -6.63
N ARG A 101 12.76 -13.08 -7.19
CA ARG A 101 13.18 -11.78 -7.71
C ARG A 101 13.79 -10.88 -6.63
N SER A 102 13.17 -10.81 -5.47
CA SER A 102 13.66 -10.01 -4.35
C SER A 102 14.99 -10.55 -3.80
N ALA A 103 15.17 -11.86 -3.76
CA ALA A 103 16.42 -12.50 -3.36
C ALA A 103 17.54 -12.16 -4.34
N SER A 104 17.27 -12.20 -5.64
CA SER A 104 18.23 -11.78 -6.68
C SER A 104 18.67 -10.32 -6.49
N VAL A 105 17.74 -9.39 -6.25
CA VAL A 105 18.05 -7.97 -6.00
C VAL A 105 18.87 -7.78 -4.71
N LEU A 106 18.64 -8.62 -3.70
CA LEU A 106 19.35 -8.58 -2.42
C LEU A 106 20.66 -9.39 -2.42
N ASN A 107 21.02 -10.01 -3.55
CA ASN A 107 22.16 -10.93 -3.67
C ASN A 107 22.12 -12.07 -2.64
N VAL A 108 20.95 -12.66 -2.45
CA VAL A 108 20.71 -13.79 -1.55
C VAL A 108 20.55 -15.07 -2.36
N GLU A 109 21.34 -16.08 -2.05
CA GLU A 109 21.17 -17.41 -2.64
C GLU A 109 20.01 -18.13 -1.95
N ILE A 110 18.97 -18.49 -2.72
CA ILE A 110 17.79 -19.17 -2.22
C ILE A 110 17.37 -20.27 -3.19
N GLU A 111 17.03 -21.44 -2.64
CA GLU A 111 16.44 -22.54 -3.39
C GLU A 111 14.94 -22.32 -3.61
N GLU A 112 14.40 -22.87 -4.70
CA GLU A 112 12.96 -22.74 -5.02
C GLU A 112 12.05 -23.26 -3.90
N ASP A 113 12.40 -24.38 -3.28
CA ASP A 113 11.66 -24.97 -2.17
C ASP A 113 11.72 -24.08 -0.92
N GLY A 114 12.85 -23.43 -0.67
CA GLY A 114 12.98 -22.43 0.40
C GLY A 114 12.13 -21.20 0.14
N ALA A 115 12.12 -20.71 -1.11
CA ALA A 115 11.27 -19.60 -1.52
C ALA A 115 9.77 -19.93 -1.40
N LEU A 116 9.38 -21.15 -1.77
CA LEU A 116 8.00 -21.61 -1.64
C LEU A 116 7.56 -21.72 -0.17
N GLU A 117 8.44 -22.14 0.72
CA GLU A 117 8.13 -22.20 2.16
C GLU A 117 7.93 -20.79 2.75
N LEU A 118 8.78 -19.81 2.39
CA LEU A 118 8.56 -18.42 2.75
C LEU A 118 7.22 -17.90 2.20
N ALA A 119 6.89 -18.24 0.96
CA ALA A 119 5.65 -17.83 0.31
C ALA A 119 4.41 -18.34 1.08
N ARG A 120 4.40 -19.61 1.47
CA ARG A 120 3.30 -20.22 2.24
C ARG A 120 3.07 -19.53 3.59
N ARG A 121 4.16 -19.14 4.27
CA ARG A 121 4.11 -18.42 5.56
C ARG A 121 3.80 -16.92 5.42
N SER A 122 3.75 -16.40 4.19
CA SER A 122 3.56 -14.96 3.90
C SER A 122 2.09 -14.51 3.83
N ARG A 123 1.15 -15.41 4.07
CA ARG A 123 -0.30 -15.11 4.12
C ARG A 123 -0.80 -14.27 2.93
N GLY A 124 -0.32 -14.54 1.73
CA GLY A 124 -0.77 -13.88 0.51
C GLY A 124 -0.27 -12.44 0.32
N THR A 125 0.67 -11.93 1.13
CA THR A 125 1.11 -10.53 1.05
C THR A 125 2.59 -10.37 0.70
N PRO A 126 2.94 -9.67 -0.40
CA PRO A 126 4.34 -9.42 -0.80
C PRO A 126 5.16 -8.69 0.27
N ARG A 127 4.55 -7.76 1.00
CA ARG A 127 5.21 -7.03 2.10
C ARG A 127 5.70 -7.99 3.19
N LEU A 128 4.86 -8.96 3.59
CA LEU A 128 5.25 -9.96 4.57
C LEU A 128 6.30 -10.91 4.00
N ALA A 129 6.15 -11.34 2.74
CA ALA A 129 7.11 -12.20 2.05
C ALA A 129 8.51 -11.58 2.05
N ASN A 130 8.63 -10.31 1.65
CA ASN A 130 9.91 -9.60 1.64
C ASN A 130 10.49 -9.39 3.04
N ARG A 131 9.64 -9.16 4.04
CA ARG A 131 10.07 -9.05 5.43
C ARG A 131 10.62 -10.38 5.97
N LEU A 132 9.94 -11.49 5.66
CA LEU A 132 10.41 -12.83 6.03
C LEU A 132 11.70 -13.18 5.30
N LEU A 133 11.81 -12.90 4.01
CA LEU A 133 13.04 -13.12 3.24
C LEU A 133 14.25 -12.43 3.89
N LYS A 134 14.13 -11.16 4.25
CA LYS A 134 15.21 -10.42 4.92
C LYS A 134 15.61 -11.07 6.24
N ARG A 135 14.66 -11.49 7.07
CA ARG A 135 14.93 -12.11 8.37
C ARG A 135 15.54 -13.50 8.22
N VAL A 136 15.05 -14.31 7.27
CA VAL A 136 15.61 -15.64 7.01
C VAL A 136 17.02 -15.53 6.41
N ARG A 137 17.28 -14.51 5.55
CA ARG A 137 18.62 -14.19 5.08
C ARG A 137 19.58 -13.91 6.24
N ASP A 138 19.21 -12.99 7.13
CA ASP A 138 20.05 -12.62 8.28
C ASP A 138 20.33 -13.84 9.17
N PHE A 139 19.34 -14.68 9.36
CA PHE A 139 19.50 -15.94 10.08
C PHE A 139 20.46 -16.92 9.35
N ALA A 140 20.30 -17.09 8.03
CA ALA A 140 21.14 -17.96 7.23
C ALA A 140 22.61 -17.49 7.24
N GLN A 141 22.85 -16.18 7.19
CA GLN A 141 24.19 -15.61 7.27
C GLN A 141 24.88 -15.79 8.62
N VAL A 142 24.11 -15.76 9.72
CA VAL A 142 24.67 -15.91 11.08
C VAL A 142 24.88 -17.36 11.49
N LYS A 143 24.00 -18.27 11.07
CA LYS A 143 23.98 -19.67 11.54
C LYS A 143 24.44 -20.67 10.50
N TYR A 144 24.49 -20.31 9.24
CA TYR A 144 24.83 -21.15 8.10
C TYR A 144 25.76 -20.40 7.14
N ASP A 145 25.89 -20.89 5.93
CA ASP A 145 26.71 -20.36 4.84
C ASP A 145 26.07 -19.20 4.05
N GLY A 146 24.90 -18.72 4.50
CA GLY A 146 24.16 -17.63 3.84
C GLY A 146 23.16 -18.12 2.79
N LYS A 147 23.14 -19.41 2.44
CA LYS A 147 22.19 -19.99 1.48
C LYS A 147 20.89 -20.37 2.17
N ILE A 148 19.76 -19.99 1.56
CA ILE A 148 18.42 -20.33 2.06
C ILE A 148 17.92 -21.59 1.35
N THR A 149 18.14 -22.74 1.97
CA THR A 149 17.50 -24.01 1.59
C THR A 149 16.13 -24.11 2.26
N LYS A 150 15.30 -25.09 1.84
CA LYS A 150 14.03 -25.38 2.51
C LYS A 150 14.22 -25.59 4.02
N LYS A 151 15.22 -26.40 4.41
CA LYS A 151 15.50 -26.72 5.82
C LYS A 151 15.87 -25.48 6.64
N VAL A 152 16.66 -24.57 6.07
CA VAL A 152 17.03 -23.29 6.70
C VAL A 152 15.81 -22.38 6.83
N ALA A 153 14.97 -22.32 5.78
CA ALA A 153 13.73 -21.55 5.79
C ALA A 153 12.77 -22.05 6.87
N ASP A 154 12.48 -23.34 6.92
CA ASP A 154 11.60 -23.96 7.92
C ASP A 154 12.07 -23.64 9.35
N TYR A 155 13.35 -23.89 9.63
CA TYR A 155 13.90 -23.65 10.97
C TYR A 155 13.86 -22.17 11.38
N ALA A 156 14.25 -21.28 10.48
CA ALA A 156 14.22 -19.83 10.75
C ALA A 156 12.77 -19.33 10.96
N LEU A 157 11.82 -19.80 10.15
CA LEU A 157 10.42 -19.40 10.26
C LEU A 157 9.76 -19.91 11.54
N ASP A 158 10.10 -21.13 11.99
CA ASP A 158 9.59 -21.68 13.23
C ASP A 158 10.12 -20.91 14.45
N LEU A 159 11.39 -20.50 14.46
CA LEU A 159 11.93 -19.61 15.48
C LEU A 159 11.23 -18.24 15.48
N LEU A 160 10.96 -17.69 14.30
CA LEU A 160 10.23 -16.42 14.16
C LEU A 160 8.77 -16.55 14.62
N ALA A 161 8.12 -17.68 14.34
CA ALA A 161 6.75 -17.96 14.78
C ALA A 161 6.64 -17.97 16.31
N VAL A 162 7.57 -18.58 17.01
CA VAL A 162 7.64 -18.57 18.48
C VAL A 162 7.78 -17.15 19.03
N SER A 163 8.56 -16.29 18.34
CA SER A 163 8.70 -14.87 18.73
C SER A 163 7.43 -14.06 18.55
N TYR A 164 6.57 -14.42 17.57
CA TYR A 164 5.30 -13.71 17.32
C TYR A 164 4.15 -14.14 18.24
N THR A 165 4.20 -15.30 18.87
CA THR A 165 3.20 -15.75 19.83
C THR A 165 3.25 -14.98 21.16
N HIS A 166 4.38 -14.34 21.46
CA HIS A 166 4.52 -13.47 22.65
C HIS A 166 4.19 -11.98 22.38
N LEU A 167 4.01 -11.58 21.14
CA LEU A 167 3.53 -10.25 20.75
C LEU A 167 2.11 -10.41 20.21
N THR A 168 1.13 -10.15 21.02
CA THR A 168 -0.29 -10.11 20.63
C THR A 168 -0.45 -9.14 19.46
N LEU A 169 -0.54 -9.69 18.24
CA LEU A 169 -0.97 -8.93 17.09
C LEU A 169 -2.45 -8.59 17.29
N PRO A 170 -2.87 -7.34 17.05
CA PRO A 170 -4.29 -7.01 17.05
C PRO A 170 -4.99 -7.90 16.01
N THR A 171 -5.92 -8.70 16.46
CA THR A 171 -6.76 -9.57 15.64
C THR A 171 -7.56 -8.68 14.71
N ILE A 172 -7.23 -8.68 13.42
CA ILE A 172 -8.14 -8.13 12.41
C ILE A 172 -9.26 -9.15 12.28
N ARG A 173 -10.37 -8.91 13.00
CA ARG A 173 -11.64 -9.60 12.71
C ARG A 173 -12.18 -9.01 11.42
N LEU A 174 -12.46 -9.89 10.48
CA LEU A 174 -13.24 -9.65 9.26
C LEU A 174 -14.65 -9.16 9.59
#